data_775de4a42f8df2d59d9df8c3bb1ce593
#
_entry.id   775de4a42f8df2d59d9df8c3bb1ce593
#
_cell.length_a   1.000
_cell.length_b   1.000
_cell.length_c   1.000
_cell.angle_alpha   90.00
_cell.angle_beta   90.00
_cell.angle_gamma   90.00
#
_symmetry.space_group_name_H-M   'P 1'
#
loop_
_entity.id
_entity.type
_entity.pdbx_description
1 polymer ?
#
loop_
_entity_poly.entity_id
_entity_poly.type
_entity_poly.pdbx_seq_one_letter_code
_entity_poly.pdbx_strand_id
1 'polypeptide(L)'
;IIYSDANFTPSLSMPDTVLKYALLRLEYVHDNTINPTQNIWNGLRYKVFFDINMPSLKTEMNNGKATLNLGFDARYYYKIYRNFIWAGRAAADFSWGGQKIIYYLGGVDSWINPKFNGQNFPAQDQSYAFQSLAVNMRGYQQNIANGNNAFVINSEFRLPLFATIFNRPINNAFLRNFQLTQFIDLGTAWNGKYNGIKRPGDVIVDVNSPVVVKLDAGGLGPFAGGYGF
;
A
#
# COMPACT_ATOMS: atom_id res chain seq x y z
N ILE A 1 -25.81 6.34 2.18
CA ILE A 1 -26.61 7.57 2.36
C ILE A 1 -28.00 7.26 1.85
N ILE A 2 -29.00 7.28 2.73
CA ILE A 2 -30.40 7.08 2.36
C ILE A 2 -30.99 8.48 2.22
N TYR A 3 -31.40 8.84 1.02
CA TYR A 3 -32.13 10.08 0.76
C TYR A 3 -33.62 9.77 0.86
N SER A 4 -34.28 10.37 1.82
CA SER A 4 -35.71 10.19 2.06
C SER A 4 -36.58 11.32 1.51
N ASP A 5 -35.98 12.36 0.93
CA ASP A 5 -36.72 13.53 0.45
C ASP A 5 -36.44 13.80 -1.03
N ALA A 6 -37.52 13.83 -1.81
CA ALA A 6 -37.49 14.11 -3.25
C ALA A 6 -37.01 15.54 -3.60
N ASN A 7 -36.94 16.42 -2.61
CA ASN A 7 -36.49 17.81 -2.79
C ASN A 7 -35.05 18.06 -2.36
N PHE A 8 -34.28 17.00 -2.10
CA PHE A 8 -32.87 17.14 -1.78
C PHE A 8 -32.09 17.58 -3.01
N THR A 9 -31.82 18.84 -3.13
CA THR A 9 -30.78 19.35 -4.03
C THR A 9 -29.45 19.29 -3.28
N PRO A 10 -28.51 18.43 -3.67
CA PRO A 10 -27.19 18.44 -3.05
C PRO A 10 -26.51 19.77 -3.41
N SER A 11 -26.52 20.72 -2.49
CA SER A 11 -25.71 21.92 -2.62
C SER A 11 -24.25 21.54 -2.39
N LEU A 12 -23.60 21.07 -3.41
CA LEU A 12 -22.13 20.86 -3.47
C LEU A 12 -21.42 22.19 -3.76
N SER A 13 -21.93 23.31 -3.32
CA SER A 13 -21.24 24.58 -3.43
C SER A 13 -20.21 24.76 -2.30
N MET A 14 -19.33 23.79 -2.14
CA MET A 14 -18.04 24.11 -1.54
C MET A 14 -17.21 24.82 -2.60
N PRO A 15 -16.72 26.03 -2.32
CA PRO A 15 -15.84 26.72 -3.26
C PRO A 15 -14.63 25.84 -3.52
N ASP A 16 -14.26 25.69 -4.79
CA ASP A 16 -13.05 24.98 -5.18
C ASP A 16 -11.86 25.57 -4.46
N THR A 17 -11.21 24.77 -3.63
CA THR A 17 -10.02 25.20 -2.91
C THR A 17 -8.79 24.73 -3.65
N VAL A 18 -8.02 25.65 -4.22
CA VAL A 18 -6.76 25.35 -4.87
C VAL A 18 -5.63 25.39 -3.85
N LEU A 19 -5.05 24.24 -3.53
CA LEU A 19 -3.89 24.16 -2.66
C LEU A 19 -2.62 24.07 -3.52
N LYS A 20 -1.65 24.94 -3.23
CA LYS A 20 -0.34 24.97 -3.91
C LYS A 20 0.75 24.51 -2.97
N TYR A 21 1.60 23.62 -3.45
CA TYR A 21 2.73 23.09 -2.70
C TYR A 21 4.02 23.22 -3.51
N ALA A 22 5.13 23.49 -2.83
CA ALA A 22 6.46 23.27 -3.35
C ALA A 22 6.93 21.89 -2.89
N LEU A 23 7.35 21.04 -3.82
CA LEU A 23 7.86 19.70 -3.56
C LEU A 23 9.38 19.68 -3.76
N LEU A 24 10.10 19.21 -2.74
CA LEU A 24 11.49 18.77 -2.87
C LEU A 24 11.54 17.26 -2.65
N ARG A 25 12.08 16.53 -3.65
CA ARG A 25 12.30 15.08 -3.55
C ARG A 25 13.77 14.77 -3.64
N LEU A 26 14.27 14.02 -2.68
CA LEU A 26 15.58 13.38 -2.70
C LEU A 26 15.36 11.87 -2.87
N GLU A 27 16.01 11.28 -3.85
CA GLU A 27 15.86 9.86 -4.14
C GLU A 27 17.23 9.24 -4.40
N TYR A 28 17.49 8.08 -3.79
CA TYR A 28 18.63 7.25 -4.08
C TYR A 28 18.18 5.88 -4.59
N VAL A 29 18.68 5.48 -5.74
CA VAL A 29 18.35 4.20 -6.36
C VAL A 29 19.63 3.41 -6.61
N HIS A 30 19.64 2.18 -6.16
CA HIS A 30 20.65 1.18 -6.49
C HIS A 30 20.00 0.01 -7.20
N ASP A 31 20.51 -0.39 -8.35
CA ASP A 31 20.00 -1.54 -9.10
C ASP A 31 21.15 -2.27 -9.80
N ASN A 32 21.45 -3.48 -9.32
CA ASN A 32 22.41 -4.38 -9.97
C ASN A 32 21.72 -5.68 -10.43
N THR A 33 20.39 -5.65 -10.61
CA THR A 33 19.63 -6.82 -10.99
C THR A 33 19.84 -7.17 -12.46
N ILE A 34 19.91 -8.48 -12.72
CA ILE A 34 19.98 -9.06 -14.06
C ILE A 34 18.73 -9.91 -14.28
N ASN A 35 18.10 -9.75 -15.43
CA ASN A 35 16.94 -10.53 -15.83
C ASN A 35 17.31 -11.51 -16.97
N PRO A 36 17.77 -12.73 -16.64
CA PRO A 36 18.18 -13.71 -17.66
C PRO A 36 17.00 -14.28 -18.46
N THR A 37 15.81 -14.35 -17.86
CA THR A 37 14.57 -14.80 -18.50
C THR A 37 13.37 -14.10 -17.89
N GLN A 38 12.20 -14.19 -18.53
CA GLN A 38 10.99 -13.54 -18.07
C GLN A 38 10.66 -13.91 -16.60
N ASN A 39 10.50 -12.90 -15.75
CA ASN A 39 10.22 -12.99 -14.31
C ASN A 39 11.32 -13.66 -13.46
N ILE A 40 12.46 -14.03 -14.03
CA ILE A 40 13.58 -14.60 -13.31
C ILE A 40 14.68 -13.54 -13.19
N TRP A 41 14.81 -13.02 -12.00
CA TRP A 41 15.78 -11.99 -11.66
C TRP A 41 16.89 -12.55 -10.78
N ASN A 42 18.02 -11.91 -10.77
CA ASN A 42 19.10 -12.16 -9.84
C ASN A 42 19.74 -10.83 -9.44
N GLY A 43 20.09 -10.67 -8.17
CA GLY A 43 20.72 -9.45 -7.67
C GLY A 43 19.86 -8.68 -6.68
N LEU A 44 20.30 -7.47 -6.39
CA LEU A 44 19.71 -6.56 -5.41
C LEU A 44 19.31 -5.26 -6.08
N ARG A 45 18.11 -4.76 -5.76
CA ARG A 45 17.72 -3.38 -6.08
C ARG A 45 17.05 -2.75 -4.89
N TYR A 46 17.33 -1.50 -4.64
CA TYR A 46 16.62 -0.75 -3.61
C TYR A 46 16.52 0.72 -3.97
N LYS A 47 15.48 1.31 -3.46
CA LYS A 47 15.19 2.73 -3.56
C LYS A 47 14.84 3.26 -2.18
N VAL A 48 15.42 4.41 -1.85
CA VAL A 48 15.05 5.21 -0.67
C VAL A 48 14.71 6.60 -1.17
N PHE A 49 13.60 7.16 -0.71
CA PHE A 49 13.23 8.53 -1.06
C PHE A 49 12.75 9.31 0.16
N PHE A 50 12.96 10.60 0.09
CA PHE A 50 12.51 11.55 1.09
C PHE A 50 11.89 12.76 0.39
N ASP A 51 10.60 13.02 0.69
CA ASP A 51 9.84 14.12 0.12
C ASP A 51 9.54 15.16 1.19
N ILE A 52 9.70 16.42 0.83
CA ILE A 52 9.30 17.58 1.62
C ILE A 52 8.28 18.36 0.81
N ASN A 53 7.03 18.38 1.26
CA ASN A 53 5.95 19.13 0.66
C ASN A 53 5.67 20.38 1.50
N MET A 54 6.03 21.55 1.00
CA MET A 54 5.83 22.82 1.67
C MET A 54 4.57 23.50 1.11
N PRO A 55 3.54 23.77 1.93
CA PRO A 55 2.39 24.51 1.47
C PRO A 55 2.78 25.96 1.20
N SER A 56 2.34 26.50 0.04
CA SER A 56 2.59 27.91 -0.32
C SER A 56 1.73 28.88 0.49
N LEU A 57 0.59 28.41 0.99
CA LEU A 57 -0.33 29.19 1.81
C LEU A 57 -0.69 28.39 3.08
N LYS A 58 -0.75 29.10 4.20
CA LYS A 58 -1.30 28.53 5.44
C LYS A 58 -2.81 28.41 5.31
N THR A 59 -3.34 27.22 5.52
CA THR A 59 -4.77 26.93 5.61
C THR A 59 -5.09 26.26 6.94
N GLU A 60 -6.36 26.21 7.32
CA GLU A 60 -6.79 25.46 8.51
C GLU A 60 -6.39 23.97 8.40
N MET A 61 -6.43 23.41 7.18
CA MET A 61 -6.11 22.02 6.91
C MET A 61 -4.62 21.68 7.09
N ASN A 62 -3.70 22.57 6.68
CA ASN A 62 -2.26 22.32 6.72
C ASN A 62 -1.54 22.98 7.90
N ASN A 63 -2.21 23.92 8.56
CA ASN A 63 -1.67 24.74 9.65
C ASN A 63 -0.29 25.40 9.31
N GLY A 64 0.01 25.58 8.02
CA GLY A 64 1.29 26.10 7.53
C GLY A 64 2.48 25.16 7.72
N LYS A 65 2.25 23.91 8.13
CA LYS A 65 3.32 22.94 8.37
C LYS A 65 3.64 22.13 7.12
N ALA A 66 4.93 21.87 6.89
CA ALA A 66 5.37 20.96 5.84
C ALA A 66 4.89 19.52 6.11
N THR A 67 4.66 18.77 5.04
CA THR A 67 4.48 17.32 5.07
C THR A 67 5.77 16.65 4.65
N LEU A 68 6.21 15.70 5.45
CA LEU A 68 7.42 14.94 5.22
C LEU A 68 7.05 13.50 4.95
N ASN A 69 7.65 12.91 3.91
CA ASN A 69 7.44 11.50 3.57
C ASN A 69 8.78 10.82 3.40
N LEU A 70 8.93 9.66 4.00
CA LEU A 70 10.08 8.78 3.83
C LEU A 70 9.58 7.43 3.36
N GLY A 71 10.18 6.92 2.30
CA GLY A 71 9.86 5.59 1.83
C GLY A 71 11.09 4.81 1.39
N PHE A 72 10.99 3.50 1.49
CA PHE A 72 11.97 2.61 0.90
C PHE A 72 11.28 1.38 0.25
N ASP A 73 11.90 0.84 -0.79
CA ASP A 73 11.53 -0.41 -1.46
C ASP A 73 12.82 -1.16 -1.78
N ALA A 74 13.07 -2.25 -1.10
CA ALA A 74 14.23 -3.11 -1.31
C ALA A 74 13.79 -4.48 -1.79
N ARG A 75 14.44 -4.97 -2.84
CA ARG A 75 14.16 -6.27 -3.47
C ARG A 75 15.44 -7.03 -3.67
N TYR A 76 15.44 -8.27 -3.22
CA TYR A 76 16.55 -9.18 -3.37
C TYR A 76 16.11 -10.46 -4.06
N TYR A 77 16.86 -10.86 -5.07
CA TYR A 77 16.59 -12.03 -5.86
C TYR A 77 17.76 -12.99 -5.72
N TYR A 78 17.50 -14.16 -5.23
CA TYR A 78 18.49 -15.18 -4.98
C TYR A 78 18.22 -16.43 -5.83
N LYS A 79 19.20 -16.81 -6.64
CA LYS A 79 19.13 -18.01 -7.45
C LYS A 79 19.41 -19.25 -6.57
N ILE A 80 18.41 -20.12 -6.45
CA ILE A 80 18.51 -21.35 -5.67
C ILE A 80 19.10 -22.49 -6.55
N TYR A 81 18.49 -22.72 -7.70
CA TYR A 81 18.92 -23.74 -8.62
C TYR A 81 18.44 -23.44 -10.04
N ARG A 82 19.33 -23.39 -11.03
CA ARG A 82 19.02 -23.08 -12.44
C ARG A 82 18.16 -21.81 -12.57
N ASN A 83 16.86 -21.99 -12.92
CA ASN A 83 15.89 -20.90 -13.03
C ASN A 83 14.97 -20.80 -11.82
N PHE A 84 15.16 -21.65 -10.80
CA PHE A 84 14.43 -21.56 -9.53
C PHE A 84 15.06 -20.46 -8.68
N ILE A 85 14.26 -19.47 -8.32
CA ILE A 85 14.71 -18.33 -7.54
C ILE A 85 13.80 -18.08 -6.34
N TRP A 86 14.39 -17.48 -5.33
CA TRP A 86 13.67 -16.79 -4.27
C TRP A 86 13.71 -15.28 -4.52
N ALA A 87 12.56 -14.63 -4.41
CA ALA A 87 12.39 -13.19 -4.54
C ALA A 87 11.84 -12.63 -3.23
N GLY A 88 12.63 -11.82 -2.54
CA GLY A 88 12.24 -11.11 -1.32
C GLY A 88 12.04 -9.63 -1.60
N ARG A 89 11.04 -9.01 -0.97
CA ARG A 89 10.82 -7.57 -0.98
C ARG A 89 10.49 -7.08 0.42
N ALA A 90 11.07 -5.96 0.81
CA ALA A 90 10.67 -5.21 1.98
C ALA A 90 10.44 -3.75 1.56
N ALA A 91 9.28 -3.22 1.90
CA ALA A 91 8.93 -1.85 1.58
C ALA A 91 8.23 -1.18 2.76
N ALA A 92 8.50 0.10 2.96
CA ALA A 92 7.83 0.91 3.97
C ALA A 92 7.67 2.34 3.49
N ASP A 93 6.60 2.95 3.93
CA ASP A 93 6.27 4.34 3.69
C ASP A 93 5.83 4.99 5.01
N PHE A 94 6.35 6.17 5.28
CA PHE A 94 6.07 6.94 6.48
C PHE A 94 5.73 8.37 6.08
N SER A 95 4.67 8.92 6.68
CA SER A 95 4.25 10.29 6.44
C SER A 95 3.93 11.00 7.76
N TRP A 96 4.49 12.20 7.93
CA TRP A 96 4.24 13.03 9.11
C TRP A 96 4.26 14.52 8.75
N GLY A 97 3.81 15.38 9.66
CA GLY A 97 3.74 16.81 9.44
C GLY A 97 2.33 17.38 9.46
N GLY A 98 2.08 18.40 8.66
CA GLY A 98 0.81 19.13 8.64
C GLY A 98 -0.34 18.31 8.07
N GLN A 99 -0.25 17.97 6.80
CA GLN A 99 -1.18 17.05 6.12
C GLN A 99 -0.40 15.79 5.75
N LYS A 100 -0.88 14.62 6.17
CA LYS A 100 -0.18 13.36 5.96
C LYS A 100 -0.68 12.66 4.71
N ILE A 101 0.12 11.75 4.18
CA ILE A 101 -0.36 10.76 3.23
C ILE A 101 -0.99 9.62 4.03
N ILE A 102 -2.15 9.16 3.61
CA ILE A 102 -2.71 7.91 4.10
C ILE A 102 -2.36 6.78 3.14
N TYR A 103 -1.79 5.72 3.70
CA TYR A 103 -1.43 4.51 2.97
C TYR A 103 -2.46 3.43 3.22
N TYR A 104 -3.01 2.88 2.14
CA TYR A 104 -3.89 1.73 2.19
C TYR A 104 -3.10 0.44 1.95
N LEU A 105 -3.26 -0.51 2.84
CA LEU A 105 -2.65 -1.83 2.74
C LEU A 105 -3.62 -2.82 2.09
N GLY A 106 -3.10 -3.73 1.28
CA GLY A 106 -3.89 -4.78 0.63
C GLY A 106 -4.09 -4.57 -0.86
N GLY A 107 -4.72 -5.55 -1.50
CA GLY A 107 -4.95 -5.55 -2.94
C GLY A 107 -3.76 -6.04 -3.76
N VAL A 108 -3.94 -6.03 -5.05
CA VAL A 108 -2.94 -6.38 -6.06
C VAL A 108 -3.04 -5.39 -7.21
N ASP A 109 -1.89 -4.93 -7.71
CA ASP A 109 -1.86 -4.09 -8.90
C ASP A 109 -2.47 -4.83 -10.10
N SER A 110 -3.13 -4.07 -10.95
CA SER A 110 -3.73 -4.57 -12.20
C SER A 110 -4.84 -5.61 -12.00
N TRP A 111 -5.53 -5.60 -10.87
CA TRP A 111 -6.74 -6.40 -10.72
C TRP A 111 -7.82 -5.93 -11.71
N ILE A 112 -8.43 -6.89 -12.41
CA ILE A 112 -9.52 -6.62 -13.35
C ILE A 112 -10.76 -6.09 -12.60
N ASN A 113 -10.97 -6.56 -11.37
CA ASN A 113 -12.07 -6.15 -10.51
C ASN A 113 -11.54 -5.85 -9.09
N PRO A 114 -10.94 -4.67 -8.87
CA PRO A 114 -10.41 -4.29 -7.57
C PRO A 114 -11.55 -4.16 -6.54
N LYS A 115 -11.36 -4.77 -5.38
CA LYS A 115 -12.29 -4.66 -4.26
C LYS A 115 -11.66 -3.78 -3.18
N PHE A 116 -12.40 -2.81 -2.71
CA PHE A 116 -12.00 -1.90 -1.65
C PHE A 116 -12.84 -2.14 -0.40
N ASN A 117 -12.20 -2.23 0.76
CA ASN A 117 -12.88 -2.32 2.05
C ASN A 117 -13.31 -0.92 2.51
N GLY A 118 -14.53 -0.54 2.23
CA GLY A 118 -15.09 0.75 2.62
C GLY A 118 -15.45 0.85 4.11
N GLN A 119 -15.36 -0.23 4.87
CA GLN A 119 -15.69 -0.23 6.31
C GLN A 119 -14.48 0.18 7.17
N ASN A 120 -13.27 0.13 6.64
CA ASN A 120 -12.08 0.52 7.37
C ASN A 120 -11.78 2.01 7.15
N PHE A 121 -12.37 2.87 7.97
CA PHE A 121 -12.20 4.31 7.86
C PHE A 121 -10.83 4.77 8.38
N PRO A 122 -10.19 5.75 7.69
CA PRO A 122 -9.03 6.44 8.23
C PRO A 122 -9.31 7.14 9.56
N ALA A 123 -8.27 7.32 10.38
CA ALA A 123 -8.40 8.08 11.61
C ALA A 123 -8.87 9.52 11.31
N GLN A 124 -10.00 9.93 11.90
CA GLN A 124 -10.65 11.22 11.63
C GLN A 124 -10.03 12.39 12.39
N ASP A 125 -9.18 12.10 13.37
CA ASP A 125 -8.45 13.08 14.19
C ASP A 125 -7.20 13.65 13.51
N GLN A 126 -6.97 13.29 12.25
CA GLN A 126 -5.79 13.69 11.49
C GLN A 126 -6.18 14.33 10.15
N SER A 127 -5.36 15.26 9.71
CA SER A 127 -5.48 15.87 8.38
C SER A 127 -4.65 15.10 7.36
N TYR A 128 -5.27 14.74 6.24
CA TYR A 128 -4.64 14.02 5.14
C TYR A 128 -4.60 14.88 3.88
N ALA A 129 -3.47 14.87 3.17
CA ALA A 129 -3.32 15.54 1.87
C ALA A 129 -3.91 14.71 0.75
N PHE A 130 -3.56 13.43 0.68
CA PHE A 130 -4.03 12.49 -0.34
C PHE A 130 -3.84 11.04 0.12
N GLN A 131 -4.40 10.16 -0.68
CA GLN A 131 -4.37 8.71 -0.47
C GLN A 131 -3.32 8.09 -1.37
N SER A 132 -2.64 7.08 -0.88
CA SER A 132 -1.74 6.26 -1.66
C SER A 132 -1.96 4.78 -1.36
N LEU A 133 -1.89 3.95 -2.38
CA LEU A 133 -1.77 2.53 -2.15
C LEU A 133 -0.35 2.29 -1.62
N ALA A 134 -0.27 1.64 -0.46
CA ALA A 134 0.98 1.10 0.02
C ALA A 134 1.41 -0.08 -0.89
N VAL A 135 2.27 -0.90 -0.41
CA VAL A 135 2.69 -2.09 -1.16
C VAL A 135 1.56 -3.11 -1.25
N ASN A 136 1.43 -3.74 -2.42
CA ASN A 136 0.47 -4.80 -2.65
C ASN A 136 0.62 -5.95 -1.66
N MET A 137 -0.50 -6.47 -1.21
CA MET A 137 -0.59 -7.63 -0.35
C MET A 137 -1.66 -8.59 -0.89
N ARG A 138 -1.21 -9.71 -1.44
CA ARG A 138 -2.08 -10.70 -2.09
C ARG A 138 -2.97 -11.41 -1.06
N GLY A 139 -4.15 -11.82 -1.49
CA GLY A 139 -5.14 -12.49 -0.63
C GLY A 139 -6.08 -11.55 0.11
N TYR A 140 -5.86 -10.25 0.05
CA TYR A 140 -6.71 -9.25 0.68
C TYR A 140 -7.26 -8.25 -0.32
N GLN A 141 -8.47 -7.74 -0.06
CA GLN A 141 -8.97 -6.55 -0.74
C GLN A 141 -8.18 -5.31 -0.28
N GLN A 142 -8.23 -4.25 -1.07
CA GLN A 142 -7.60 -2.99 -0.71
C GLN A 142 -8.17 -2.46 0.61
N ASN A 143 -7.32 -1.77 1.39
CA ASN A 143 -7.71 -1.18 2.67
C ASN A 143 -8.05 -2.21 3.77
N ILE A 144 -7.27 -3.31 3.86
CA ILE A 144 -7.35 -4.21 5.04
C ILE A 144 -6.84 -3.52 6.31
N ALA A 145 -5.91 -2.60 6.15
CA ALA A 145 -5.44 -1.67 7.16
C ALA A 145 -5.06 -0.35 6.49
N ASN A 146 -5.08 0.73 7.24
CA ASN A 146 -4.62 2.03 6.76
C ASN A 146 -3.92 2.82 7.85
N GLY A 147 -3.16 3.81 7.43
CA GLY A 147 -2.46 4.71 8.33
C GLY A 147 -1.48 5.62 7.60
N ASN A 148 -0.87 6.53 8.34
CA ASN A 148 0.19 7.37 7.81
C ASN A 148 1.55 6.67 7.78
N ASN A 149 1.63 5.43 8.24
CA ASN A 149 2.79 4.56 8.17
C ASN A 149 2.36 3.19 7.65
N ALA A 150 3.16 2.59 6.78
CA ALA A 150 2.94 1.25 6.26
C ALA A 150 4.26 0.50 6.13
N PHE A 151 4.22 -0.81 6.35
CA PHE A 151 5.36 -1.70 6.15
C PHE A 151 4.88 -3.04 5.59
N VAL A 152 5.56 -3.56 4.58
CA VAL A 152 5.22 -4.83 3.94
C VAL A 152 6.47 -5.64 3.64
N ILE A 153 6.37 -6.95 3.87
CA ILE A 153 7.34 -7.94 3.43
C ILE A 153 6.64 -8.91 2.49
N ASN A 154 7.21 -9.11 1.31
CA ASN A 154 6.78 -10.13 0.36
C ASN A 154 7.91 -11.14 0.18
N SER A 155 7.59 -12.41 0.22
CA SER A 155 8.52 -13.51 -0.04
C SER A 155 7.89 -14.43 -1.08
N GLU A 156 8.63 -14.73 -2.13
CA GLU A 156 8.09 -15.48 -3.26
C GLU A 156 9.14 -16.44 -3.83
N PHE A 157 8.74 -17.69 -4.00
CA PHE A 157 9.49 -18.68 -4.76
C PHE A 157 8.93 -18.75 -6.17
N ARG A 158 9.80 -18.67 -7.17
CA ARG A 158 9.45 -18.72 -8.60
C ARG A 158 10.15 -19.88 -9.26
N LEU A 159 9.39 -20.81 -9.79
CA LEU A 159 9.88 -22.00 -10.47
C LEU A 159 9.31 -22.08 -11.89
N PRO A 160 10.03 -21.67 -12.94
CA PRO A 160 9.69 -22.00 -14.31
C PRO A 160 9.87 -23.51 -14.52
N LEU A 161 8.77 -24.26 -14.32
CA LEU A 161 8.80 -25.71 -14.13
C LEU A 161 9.53 -26.41 -15.28
N PHE A 162 9.03 -26.24 -16.50
CA PHE A 162 9.57 -26.95 -17.65
C PHE A 162 10.97 -26.45 -18.06
N ALA A 163 11.21 -25.13 -17.96
CA ALA A 163 12.52 -24.56 -18.23
C ALA A 163 13.59 -24.95 -17.20
N THR A 164 13.18 -25.39 -16.02
CA THR A 164 14.09 -25.89 -14.98
C THR A 164 14.37 -27.37 -15.11
N ILE A 165 13.36 -28.17 -15.53
CA ILE A 165 13.48 -29.63 -15.66
C ILE A 165 14.22 -30.00 -16.97
N PHE A 166 13.84 -29.37 -18.08
CA PHE A 166 14.40 -29.73 -19.39
C PHE A 166 15.65 -28.91 -19.70
N ASN A 167 16.75 -29.60 -20.04
CA ASN A 167 17.99 -28.96 -20.49
C ASN A 167 17.98 -28.58 -21.99
N ARG A 168 16.82 -28.59 -22.63
CA ARG A 168 16.68 -28.30 -24.07
C ARG A 168 15.83 -27.06 -24.28
N PRO A 169 16.07 -26.31 -25.37
CA PRO A 169 15.19 -25.20 -25.74
C PRO A 169 13.75 -25.68 -25.91
N ILE A 170 12.81 -25.00 -25.29
CA ILE A 170 11.38 -25.31 -25.37
C ILE A 170 10.76 -24.37 -26.41
N ASN A 171 10.37 -24.95 -27.57
CA ASN A 171 9.75 -24.18 -28.66
C ASN A 171 8.31 -23.78 -28.39
N ASN A 172 7.59 -24.53 -27.53
CA ASN A 172 6.23 -24.20 -27.15
C ASN A 172 6.22 -23.04 -26.14
N ALA A 173 5.62 -21.91 -26.52
CA ALA A 173 5.56 -20.71 -25.71
C ALA A 173 4.85 -20.90 -24.36
N PHE A 174 3.78 -21.71 -24.34
CA PHE A 174 3.04 -22.01 -23.10
C PHE A 174 3.94 -22.74 -22.09
N LEU A 175 4.58 -23.85 -22.52
CA LEU A 175 5.47 -24.62 -21.64
C LEU A 175 6.69 -23.82 -21.18
N ARG A 176 7.25 -23.01 -22.08
CA ARG A 176 8.40 -22.16 -21.76
C ARG A 176 8.08 -21.12 -20.69
N ASN A 177 6.87 -20.56 -20.73
CA ASN A 177 6.45 -19.49 -19.81
C ASN A 177 5.65 -20.00 -18.60
N PHE A 178 5.40 -21.30 -18.52
CA PHE A 178 4.68 -21.89 -17.38
C PHE A 178 5.53 -21.82 -16.12
N GLN A 179 5.04 -21.10 -15.12
CA GLN A 179 5.74 -20.84 -13.87
C GLN A 179 4.85 -21.18 -12.68
N LEU A 180 5.39 -21.92 -11.75
CA LEU A 180 4.82 -22.10 -10.43
C LEU A 180 5.36 -21.03 -9.48
N THR A 181 4.47 -20.42 -8.73
CA THR A 181 4.82 -19.37 -7.78
C THR A 181 4.18 -19.69 -6.44
N GLN A 182 4.99 -19.71 -5.40
CA GLN A 182 4.52 -19.76 -4.01
C GLN A 182 4.89 -18.47 -3.33
N PHE A 183 3.96 -17.87 -2.58
CA PHE A 183 4.20 -16.60 -1.92
C PHE A 183 3.70 -16.55 -0.49
N ILE A 184 4.34 -15.69 0.30
CA ILE A 184 3.93 -15.26 1.63
C ILE A 184 4.09 -13.74 1.67
N ASP A 185 3.01 -13.05 1.98
CA ASP A 185 2.97 -11.58 2.13
C ASP A 185 2.58 -11.25 3.58
N LEU A 186 3.34 -10.37 4.22
CA LEU A 186 3.07 -9.86 5.56
C LEU A 186 3.06 -8.34 5.51
N GLY A 187 2.09 -7.72 6.15
CA GLY A 187 2.00 -6.26 6.15
C GLY A 187 1.32 -5.69 7.38
N THR A 188 1.63 -4.45 7.67
CA THR A 188 1.03 -3.66 8.74
C THR A 188 0.92 -2.20 8.32
N ALA A 189 -0.12 -1.50 8.79
CA ALA A 189 -0.28 -0.08 8.63
C ALA A 189 -0.85 0.52 9.92
N TRP A 190 -0.38 1.71 10.30
CA TRP A 190 -0.76 2.31 11.57
C TRP A 190 -0.63 3.84 11.55
N ASN A 191 -1.23 4.50 12.54
CA ASN A 191 -1.13 5.93 12.75
C ASN A 191 -0.28 6.24 13.98
N GLY A 192 0.63 7.22 13.86
CA GLY A 192 1.47 7.66 14.96
C GLY A 192 2.45 6.59 15.46
N LYS A 193 2.44 6.29 16.77
CA LYS A 193 3.25 5.22 17.34
C LYS A 193 2.65 3.86 16.97
N TYR A 194 3.51 2.89 16.66
CA TYR A 194 3.07 1.55 16.31
C TYR A 194 2.32 0.88 17.48
N ASN A 195 1.11 0.43 17.19
CA ASN A 195 0.22 -0.23 18.15
C ASN A 195 -0.51 -1.46 17.56
N GLY A 196 0.02 -2.02 16.48
CA GLY A 196 -0.57 -3.11 15.73
C GLY A 196 -1.68 -2.66 14.75
N ILE A 197 -2.24 -3.62 14.04
CA ILE A 197 -3.38 -3.39 13.14
C ILE A 197 -4.64 -3.39 13.98
N LYS A 198 -5.39 -2.30 13.92
CA LYS A 198 -6.72 -2.20 14.52
C LYS A 198 -7.77 -2.74 13.55
N ARG A 199 -8.77 -3.40 14.09
CA ARG A 199 -9.98 -3.74 13.32
C ARG A 199 -10.71 -2.46 12.92
N PRO A 200 -11.41 -2.45 11.77
CA PRO A 200 -12.33 -1.38 11.46
C PRO A 200 -13.29 -1.18 12.62
N GLY A 201 -13.36 0.01 13.17
CA GLY A 201 -14.35 0.36 14.19
C GLY A 201 -15.60 0.85 13.50
N ASP A 202 -16.77 0.40 13.95
CA ASP A 202 -18.03 0.99 13.52
C ASP A 202 -18.16 2.39 14.13
N VAL A 203 -18.36 3.38 13.30
CA VAL A 203 -18.71 4.73 13.75
C VAL A 203 -20.21 4.91 13.57
N ILE A 204 -20.93 4.88 14.67
CA ILE A 204 -22.37 5.15 14.68
C ILE A 204 -22.54 6.65 14.91
N VAL A 205 -22.99 7.35 13.88
CA VAL A 205 -23.36 8.77 13.97
C VAL A 205 -24.87 8.84 13.92
N ASP A 206 -25.48 9.16 15.03
CA ASP A 206 -26.89 9.53 15.05
C ASP A 206 -26.99 11.02 14.70
N VAL A 207 -27.73 11.33 13.62
CA VAL A 207 -27.90 12.71 13.12
C VAL A 207 -28.54 13.63 14.16
N ASN A 208 -29.26 13.06 15.12
CA ASN A 208 -29.96 13.79 16.18
C ASN A 208 -29.24 13.80 17.54
N SER A 209 -28.06 13.16 17.61
CA SER A 209 -27.25 13.09 18.82
C SER A 209 -25.89 13.74 18.63
N PRO A 210 -25.46 14.61 19.56
CA PRO A 210 -24.09 15.14 19.52
C PRO A 210 -23.03 14.09 19.90
N VAL A 211 -23.43 12.85 20.18
CA VAL A 211 -22.54 11.78 20.63
C VAL A 211 -22.17 10.90 19.45
N VAL A 212 -20.87 10.87 19.11
CA VAL A 212 -20.29 9.92 18.16
C VAL A 212 -19.81 8.70 18.94
N VAL A 213 -20.44 7.56 18.72
CA VAL A 213 -20.02 6.28 19.32
C VAL A 213 -19.02 5.61 18.39
N LYS A 214 -17.77 5.51 18.82
CA LYS A 214 -16.72 4.78 18.14
C LYS A 214 -16.55 3.42 18.82
N LEU A 215 -16.94 2.36 18.14
CA LEU A 215 -16.69 0.99 18.61
C LEU A 215 -15.28 0.56 18.18
N ASP A 216 -14.40 0.36 19.14
CA ASP A 216 -13.07 -0.23 18.91
C ASP A 216 -13.18 -1.76 19.07
N ALA A 217 -13.20 -2.48 17.97
CA ALA A 217 -13.33 -3.94 17.95
C ALA A 217 -12.02 -4.69 18.30
N GLY A 218 -11.02 -3.99 18.79
CA GLY A 218 -9.72 -4.54 19.17
C GLY A 218 -8.77 -4.74 17.97
N GLY A 219 -7.56 -5.20 18.24
CA GLY A 219 -6.54 -5.38 17.22
C GLY A 219 -6.64 -6.72 16.47
N LEU A 220 -6.19 -6.74 15.21
CA LEU A 220 -6.00 -7.97 14.42
C LEU A 220 -4.66 -8.67 14.71
N GLY A 221 -3.83 -8.07 15.56
CA GLY A 221 -2.47 -8.49 15.80
C GLY A 221 -1.44 -7.57 15.13
N PRO A 222 -0.14 -7.89 15.22
CA PRO A 222 0.89 -6.99 14.70
C PRO A 222 0.92 -6.91 13.17
N PHE A 223 0.57 -7.99 12.48
CA PHE A 223 0.61 -8.09 11.02
C PHE A 223 -0.62 -8.80 10.45
N ALA A 224 -1.04 -8.37 9.27
CA ALA A 224 -1.88 -9.19 8.39
C ALA A 224 -0.97 -10.04 7.49
N GLY A 225 -1.35 -11.28 7.21
CA GLY A 225 -0.56 -12.19 6.39
C GLY A 225 -1.40 -12.97 5.39
N GLY A 226 -0.89 -13.13 4.18
CA GLY A 226 -1.47 -13.94 3.11
C GLY A 226 -0.44 -14.91 2.53
N TYR A 227 -0.89 -16.08 2.12
CA TYR A 227 -0.07 -17.05 1.41
C TYR A 227 -0.85 -17.67 0.25
N GLY A 228 -0.14 -18.17 -0.76
CA GLY A 228 -0.76 -18.80 -1.92
C GLY A 228 0.24 -19.43 -2.88
N PHE A 229 -0.32 -20.06 -3.91
CA PHE A 229 0.40 -20.74 -4.97
C PHE A 229 -0.01 -20.23 -6.34
#